data_1c69fdb118309a60291168a73366f42c
#
_entry.id   1c69fdb118309a60291168a73366f42c
#
_cell.length_a   1.000
_cell.length_b   1.000
_cell.length_c   1.000
_cell.angle_alpha   90.00
_cell.angle_beta   90.00
_cell.angle_gamma   90.00
#
_symmetry.space_group_name_H-M   'P 1'
#
loop_
_entity.id
_entity.type
_entity.pdbx_description
1 polymer ?
#
loop_
_entity_poly.entity_id
_entity_poly.type
_entity_poly.pdbx_seq_one_letter_code
_entity_poly.pdbx_strand_id
1 'polypeptide(L)'
;MVLLLAPVSALAEEATQQEPSGKGFGHRLLFYIPNRIFDIFDPVRARLRVGPGFALDARVTRYGDFYVGGYSSLFVGIHGPRTEPAVPWPVGFEARAGIKATSIADAATPGPAYGYGEVGAGFQAAIVGVDVGVDAVEILDLVLGFFFIDLTGDDY
;
A
#
# COMPACT_ATOMS: atom_id res chain seq x y z
N MET A 1 26.17 -39.86 -36.13
CA MET A 1 26.83 -38.66 -35.56
C MET A 1 25.76 -37.55 -35.46
N VAL A 2 25.12 -37.47 -34.33
CA VAL A 2 24.04 -36.50 -34.05
C VAL A 2 24.66 -35.32 -33.35
N LEU A 3 24.71 -34.17 -34.02
CA LEU A 3 25.16 -32.90 -33.45
C LEU A 3 24.03 -32.33 -32.59
N LEU A 4 24.19 -32.34 -31.27
CA LEU A 4 23.30 -31.63 -30.31
C LEU A 4 23.65 -30.14 -30.38
N LEU A 5 22.81 -29.39 -31.07
CA LEU A 5 22.80 -27.92 -30.96
C LEU A 5 22.16 -27.55 -29.62
N ALA A 6 22.95 -27.09 -28.68
CA ALA A 6 22.47 -26.47 -27.46
C ALA A 6 21.80 -25.14 -27.82
N PRO A 7 20.63 -24.79 -27.20
CA PRO A 7 19.94 -23.55 -27.49
C PRO A 7 20.72 -22.34 -26.98
N VAL A 8 20.97 -21.38 -27.84
CA VAL A 8 21.68 -20.11 -27.58
C VAL A 8 20.95 -19.24 -26.56
N SER A 9 19.73 -19.60 -26.16
CA SER A 9 18.92 -18.91 -25.15
C SER A 9 19.46 -18.99 -23.73
N ALA A 10 20.32 -19.96 -23.40
CA ALA A 10 20.89 -20.08 -22.05
C ALA A 10 21.98 -19.04 -21.74
N LEU A 11 22.58 -18.43 -22.74
CA LEU A 11 23.63 -17.40 -22.55
C LEU A 11 23.08 -15.96 -22.43
N ALA A 12 21.79 -15.75 -22.74
CA ALA A 12 21.16 -14.45 -22.66
C ALA A 12 20.52 -14.19 -21.27
N GLU A 13 20.35 -15.22 -20.46
CA GLU A 13 19.65 -15.13 -19.16
C GLU A 13 20.61 -14.83 -17.99
N GLU A 14 21.90 -15.03 -18.18
CA GLU A 14 22.93 -14.70 -17.16
C GLU A 14 23.37 -13.22 -17.17
N ALA A 15 22.97 -12.44 -18.18
CA ALA A 15 23.42 -11.05 -18.32
C ALA A 15 22.52 -10.02 -17.64
N THR A 16 21.41 -10.42 -16.99
CA THR A 16 20.41 -9.47 -16.49
C THR A 16 20.18 -9.50 -14.98
N GLN A 17 21.01 -10.21 -14.21
CA GLN A 17 21.02 -10.13 -12.75
C GLN A 17 22.27 -9.40 -12.25
N GLN A 18 22.51 -8.22 -12.77
CA GLN A 18 23.35 -7.26 -12.08
C GLN A 18 22.40 -6.46 -11.18
N GLU A 19 22.24 -6.95 -9.94
CA GLU A 19 21.71 -6.11 -8.86
C GLU A 19 22.48 -4.79 -8.87
N PRO A 20 21.81 -3.63 -8.86
CA PRO A 20 22.51 -2.37 -8.75
C PRO A 20 23.21 -2.35 -7.40
N SER A 21 24.51 -2.62 -7.43
CA SER A 21 25.43 -2.51 -6.33
C SER A 21 25.16 -1.23 -5.55
N GLY A 22 24.74 -1.43 -4.29
CA GLY A 22 24.62 -0.48 -3.21
C GLY A 22 24.41 0.99 -3.58
N LYS A 23 23.18 1.47 -3.46
CA LYS A 23 22.92 2.91 -3.42
C LYS A 23 23.83 3.51 -2.35
N GLY A 24 24.79 4.35 -2.78
CA GLY A 24 25.85 4.84 -1.89
C GLY A 24 25.26 5.65 -0.72
N PHE A 25 26.01 5.76 0.38
CA PHE A 25 25.61 6.52 1.58
C PHE A 25 25.07 7.92 1.25
N GLY A 26 25.67 8.61 0.26
CA GLY A 26 25.20 9.92 -0.20
C GLY A 26 23.81 9.89 -0.83
N HIS A 27 23.45 8.81 -1.54
CA HIS A 27 22.12 8.66 -2.11
C HIS A 27 21.08 8.45 -1.00
N ARG A 28 21.37 7.61 -0.02
CA ARG A 28 20.49 7.41 1.14
C ARG A 28 20.28 8.72 1.93
N LEU A 29 21.33 9.49 2.14
CA LEU A 29 21.24 10.75 2.86
C LEU A 29 20.42 11.80 2.08
N LEU A 30 20.55 11.84 0.76
CA LEU A 30 19.85 12.81 -0.10
C LEU A 30 18.33 12.56 -0.11
N PHE A 31 17.90 11.29 -0.08
CA PHE A 31 16.49 10.91 -0.11
C PHE A 31 15.89 10.75 1.29
N TYR A 32 16.71 10.70 2.34
CA TYR A 32 16.26 10.54 3.72
C TYR A 32 15.29 11.65 4.17
N ILE A 33 15.65 12.92 3.92
CA ILE A 33 14.80 14.04 4.38
C ILE A 33 13.45 14.07 3.66
N PRO A 34 13.37 13.98 2.31
CA PRO A 34 12.09 13.89 1.63
C PRO A 34 11.25 12.69 2.07
N ASN A 35 11.86 11.52 2.28
CA ASN A 35 11.15 10.33 2.71
C ASN A 35 10.49 10.54 4.09
N ARG A 36 11.23 11.09 5.05
CA ARG A 36 10.70 11.43 6.39
C ARG A 36 9.53 12.41 6.39
N ILE A 37 9.45 13.29 5.38
CA ILE A 37 8.29 14.17 5.23
C ILE A 37 7.04 13.37 4.85
N PHE A 38 7.19 12.35 4.01
CA PHE A 38 6.07 11.49 3.61
C PHE A 38 5.66 10.54 4.74
N ASP A 39 6.60 10.01 5.52
CA ASP A 39 6.33 9.14 6.67
C ASP A 39 5.42 9.80 7.72
N ILE A 40 5.39 11.14 7.79
CA ILE A 40 4.46 11.87 8.68
C ILE A 40 2.99 11.61 8.27
N PHE A 41 2.74 11.34 7.00
CA PHE A 41 1.39 11.10 6.47
C PHE A 41 1.02 9.61 6.46
N ASP A 42 1.98 8.69 6.52
CA ASP A 42 1.73 7.26 6.48
C ASP A 42 0.86 6.73 7.64
N PRO A 43 1.01 7.24 8.90
CA PRO A 43 0.14 6.80 9.97
C PRO A 43 -1.34 7.12 9.78
N VAL A 44 -1.68 8.04 8.88
CA VAL A 44 -3.04 8.56 8.76
C VAL A 44 -3.60 8.31 7.37
N ARG A 45 -4.77 7.71 7.32
CA ARG A 45 -5.61 7.65 6.12
C ARG A 45 -6.79 8.59 6.28
N ALA A 46 -7.00 9.45 5.29
CA ALA A 46 -8.16 10.33 5.25
C ALA A 46 -8.50 10.61 3.79
N ARG A 47 -9.49 9.92 3.26
CA ARG A 47 -9.88 10.00 1.85
C ARG A 47 -11.36 10.36 1.70
N LEU A 48 -11.64 11.28 0.82
CA LEU A 48 -12.97 11.55 0.31
C LEU A 48 -13.15 10.79 -1.00
N ARG A 49 -14.28 10.12 -1.14
CA ARG A 49 -14.66 9.36 -2.33
C ARG A 49 -15.84 10.02 -3.03
N VAL A 50 -15.79 10.09 -4.35
CA VAL A 50 -16.89 10.63 -5.18
C VAL A 50 -17.17 9.63 -6.30
N GLY A 51 -18.35 9.04 -6.28
CA GLY A 51 -18.81 8.04 -7.26
C GLY A 51 -19.96 7.22 -6.72
N PRO A 52 -20.65 6.46 -7.59
CA PRO A 52 -21.81 5.69 -7.20
C PRO A 52 -21.45 4.51 -6.32
N GLY A 53 -22.30 4.26 -5.29
CA GLY A 53 -22.16 3.07 -4.46
C GLY A 53 -22.80 3.18 -3.09
N PHE A 54 -22.90 2.01 -2.44
CA PHE A 54 -23.25 1.86 -1.04
C PHE A 54 -22.32 0.82 -0.42
N ALA A 55 -21.54 1.23 0.56
CA ALA A 55 -20.63 0.34 1.24
C ALA A 55 -20.35 0.79 2.66
N LEU A 56 -20.04 -0.18 3.50
CA LEU A 56 -19.51 0.00 4.84
C LEU A 56 -18.23 -0.83 4.98
N ASP A 57 -17.22 -0.25 5.57
CA ASP A 57 -16.02 -0.97 6.01
C ASP A 57 -15.65 -0.58 7.44
N ALA A 58 -15.10 -1.53 8.17
CA ALA A 58 -14.50 -1.31 9.47
C ALA A 58 -13.31 -2.26 9.63
N ARG A 59 -12.19 -1.75 10.09
CA ARG A 59 -10.96 -2.52 10.24
C ARG A 59 -10.27 -2.26 11.58
N VAL A 60 -9.72 -3.31 12.15
CA VAL A 60 -9.01 -3.28 13.44
C VAL A 60 -7.63 -3.92 13.27
N THR A 61 -7.07 -3.96 12.20
CA THR A 61 -5.77 -4.42 11.74
C THR A 61 -5.93 -4.95 10.32
N ARG A 62 -4.85 -5.21 9.63
CA ARG A 62 -4.88 -5.87 8.32
C ARG A 62 -5.66 -7.18 8.29
N TYR A 63 -5.73 -7.90 9.42
CA TYR A 63 -6.36 -9.22 9.53
C TYR A 63 -7.82 -9.16 10.01
N GLY A 64 -8.23 -8.06 10.63
CA GLY A 64 -9.57 -7.83 11.12
C GLY A 64 -10.31 -6.81 10.26
N ASP A 65 -10.68 -7.17 9.03
CA ASP A 65 -11.35 -6.30 8.07
C ASP A 65 -12.77 -6.81 7.80
N PHE A 66 -13.74 -5.97 8.06
CA PHE A 66 -15.14 -6.17 7.71
C PHE A 66 -15.52 -5.22 6.58
N TYR A 67 -16.10 -5.76 5.53
CA TYR A 67 -16.58 -4.98 4.39
C TYR A 67 -17.90 -5.55 3.87
N VAL A 68 -18.81 -4.67 3.52
CA VAL A 68 -20.05 -5.04 2.83
C VAL A 68 -20.48 -3.92 1.89
N GLY A 69 -20.84 -4.30 0.67
CA GLY A 69 -21.42 -3.37 -0.30
C GLY A 69 -20.71 -3.35 -1.65
N GLY A 70 -20.85 -2.24 -2.35
CA GLY A 70 -20.20 -2.01 -3.64
C GLY A 70 -20.12 -0.54 -3.98
N TYR A 71 -18.98 -0.11 -4.49
CA TYR A 71 -18.77 1.23 -4.98
C TYR A 71 -17.76 1.28 -6.13
N SER A 72 -17.82 2.37 -6.87
CA SER A 72 -16.87 2.71 -7.93
C SER A 72 -16.67 4.21 -7.86
N SER A 73 -15.53 4.68 -7.41
CA SER A 73 -15.32 6.08 -7.07
C SER A 73 -13.91 6.57 -7.35
N LEU A 74 -13.82 7.86 -7.64
CA LEU A 74 -12.58 8.61 -7.53
C LEU A 74 -12.38 8.95 -6.06
N PHE A 75 -11.15 8.90 -5.59
CA PHE A 75 -10.81 9.36 -4.25
C PHE A 75 -9.79 10.49 -4.29
N VAL A 76 -9.82 11.33 -3.26
CA VAL A 76 -8.84 12.37 -2.98
C VAL A 76 -8.53 12.38 -1.50
N GLY A 77 -7.25 12.51 -1.14
CA GLY A 77 -6.82 12.61 0.25
C GLY A 77 -5.53 11.88 0.59
N ILE A 78 -5.30 11.70 1.88
CA ILE A 78 -4.14 11.01 2.44
C ILE A 78 -4.34 9.51 2.30
N HIS A 79 -3.37 8.83 1.71
CA HIS A 79 -3.50 7.42 1.31
C HIS A 79 -3.41 6.43 2.48
N GLY A 80 -2.72 6.80 3.55
CA GLY A 80 -2.34 5.90 4.65
C GLY A 80 -1.05 5.13 4.36
N PRO A 81 -0.79 4.05 5.09
CA PRO A 81 0.46 3.30 5.03
C PRO A 81 0.91 2.95 3.62
N ARG A 82 2.18 3.19 3.35
CA ARG A 82 2.83 2.76 2.11
C ARG A 82 3.26 1.30 2.24
N THR A 83 3.21 0.58 1.15
CA THR A 83 3.73 -0.79 1.05
C THR A 83 4.99 -0.88 0.21
N GLU A 84 5.34 0.22 -0.43
CA GLU A 84 6.52 0.36 -1.30
C GLU A 84 7.06 1.79 -1.19
N PRO A 85 8.38 2.00 -1.37
CA PRO A 85 9.01 3.31 -1.33
C PRO A 85 8.63 4.15 -2.57
N ALA A 86 7.37 4.49 -2.67
CA ALA A 86 6.80 5.29 -3.75
C ALA A 86 5.92 6.40 -3.17
N VAL A 87 5.94 7.57 -3.78
CA VAL A 87 5.05 8.66 -3.38
C VAL A 87 3.61 8.31 -3.79
N PRO A 88 2.69 8.12 -2.84
CA PRO A 88 1.32 7.79 -3.18
C PRO A 88 0.63 9.02 -3.79
N TRP A 89 -0.05 8.81 -4.91
CA TRP A 89 -0.85 9.86 -5.50
C TRP A 89 -2.04 10.20 -4.61
N PRO A 90 -2.28 11.48 -4.30
CA PRO A 90 -3.41 11.90 -3.46
C PRO A 90 -4.77 11.76 -4.17
N VAL A 91 -4.77 11.37 -5.43
CA VAL A 91 -5.99 11.19 -6.23
C VAL A 91 -5.88 9.89 -7.00
N GLY A 92 -6.94 9.11 -7.01
CA GLY A 92 -6.99 7.86 -7.76
C GLY A 92 -8.41 7.36 -7.96
N PHE A 93 -8.52 6.22 -8.62
CA PHE A 93 -9.77 5.52 -8.83
C PHE A 93 -9.74 4.19 -8.10
N GLU A 94 -10.83 3.84 -7.43
CA GLU A 94 -11.00 2.53 -6.83
C GLU A 94 -12.43 2.02 -6.98
N ALA A 95 -12.55 0.71 -7.09
CA ALA A 95 -13.83 0.02 -7.10
C ALA A 95 -13.73 -1.24 -6.23
N ARG A 96 -14.76 -1.49 -5.43
CA ARG A 96 -14.83 -2.69 -4.58
C ARG A 96 -16.27 -3.15 -4.50
N ALA A 97 -16.49 -4.47 -4.53
CA ALA A 97 -17.82 -5.04 -4.37
C ALA A 97 -17.74 -6.40 -3.67
N GLY A 98 -18.72 -6.70 -2.82
CA GLY A 98 -18.84 -7.99 -2.16
C GLY A 98 -19.00 -7.89 -0.65
N ILE A 99 -18.64 -8.97 0.02
CA ILE A 99 -18.69 -9.11 1.48
C ILE A 99 -17.37 -9.71 1.94
N LYS A 100 -16.76 -9.10 2.94
CA LYS A 100 -15.61 -9.63 3.64
C LYS A 100 -15.85 -9.56 5.15
N ALA A 101 -15.61 -10.65 5.84
CA ALA A 101 -15.71 -10.71 7.28
C ALA A 101 -14.51 -11.49 7.84
N THR A 102 -13.37 -10.80 7.92
CA THR A 102 -12.11 -11.35 8.42
C THR A 102 -11.72 -12.64 7.65
N SER A 103 -11.21 -13.65 8.33
CA SER A 103 -10.86 -14.94 7.73
C SER A 103 -12.04 -15.91 7.54
N ILE A 104 -13.25 -15.51 7.92
CA ILE A 104 -14.43 -16.39 7.91
C ILE A 104 -15.17 -16.33 6.57
N ALA A 105 -15.23 -15.15 5.97
CA ALA A 105 -15.86 -14.98 4.67
C ALA A 105 -15.14 -13.87 3.89
N ASP A 106 -14.64 -14.19 2.72
CA ASP A 106 -14.04 -13.25 1.79
C ASP A 106 -14.56 -13.53 0.38
N ALA A 107 -15.60 -12.81 0.01
CA ALA A 107 -16.20 -12.82 -1.32
C ALA A 107 -16.19 -11.41 -1.93
N ALA A 108 -15.29 -10.56 -1.49
CA ALA A 108 -15.12 -9.22 -2.01
C ALA A 108 -14.01 -9.16 -3.08
N THR A 109 -14.18 -8.29 -4.05
CA THR A 109 -13.08 -7.92 -4.93
C THR A 109 -11.97 -7.23 -4.13
N PRO A 110 -10.71 -7.31 -4.58
CA PRO A 110 -9.61 -6.62 -3.92
C PRO A 110 -9.93 -5.13 -3.71
N GLY A 111 -9.68 -4.66 -2.51
CA GLY A 111 -9.86 -3.26 -2.12
C GLY A 111 -8.51 -2.57 -1.93
N PRO A 112 -8.52 -1.39 -1.31
CA PRO A 112 -7.29 -0.70 -0.96
C PRO A 112 -6.43 -1.56 -0.04
N ALA A 113 -5.11 -1.41 -0.16
CA ALA A 113 -4.18 -2.01 0.78
C ALA A 113 -4.27 -1.29 2.14
N TYR A 114 -4.36 -2.05 3.19
CA TYR A 114 -4.37 -1.55 4.57
C TYR A 114 -3.08 -1.92 5.29
N GLY A 115 -2.63 -1.03 6.18
CA GLY A 115 -1.45 -1.27 6.99
C GLY A 115 -1.63 -2.38 8.03
N TYR A 116 -0.53 -2.84 8.59
CA TYR A 116 -0.53 -3.98 9.52
C TYR A 116 -1.27 -3.67 10.83
N GLY A 117 -1.15 -2.46 11.34
CA GLY A 117 -1.77 -1.99 12.57
C GLY A 117 -2.90 -0.97 12.34
N GLU A 118 -3.40 -0.86 11.12
CA GLU A 118 -4.39 0.15 10.76
C GLU A 118 -5.75 -0.14 11.40
N VAL A 119 -6.23 0.83 12.17
CA VAL A 119 -7.59 0.88 12.69
C VAL A 119 -8.35 1.96 11.95
N GLY A 120 -9.49 1.63 11.38
CA GLY A 120 -10.21 2.59 10.57
C GLY A 120 -11.61 2.16 10.20
N ALA A 121 -12.30 3.06 9.54
CA ALA A 121 -13.63 2.82 9.01
C ALA A 121 -13.89 3.65 7.75
N GLY A 122 -14.75 3.14 6.89
CA GLY A 122 -15.21 3.84 5.71
C GLY A 122 -16.67 3.61 5.43
N PHE A 123 -17.27 4.55 4.76
CA PHE A 123 -18.60 4.37 4.20
C PHE A 123 -18.72 5.04 2.83
N GLN A 124 -19.62 4.53 2.03
CA GLN A 124 -20.05 5.12 0.77
C GLN A 124 -21.58 5.16 0.75
N ALA A 125 -22.15 6.33 0.47
CA ALA A 125 -23.58 6.49 0.35
C ALA A 125 -23.92 7.28 -0.91
N ALA A 126 -24.62 6.64 -1.82
CA ALA A 126 -24.99 7.14 -3.14
C ALA A 126 -23.79 7.60 -3.97
N ILE A 127 -23.37 8.86 -3.86
CA ILE A 127 -22.29 9.45 -4.66
C ILE A 127 -21.14 9.99 -3.83
N VAL A 128 -21.21 9.92 -2.51
CA VAL A 128 -20.17 10.44 -1.60
C VAL A 128 -19.79 9.37 -0.59
N GLY A 129 -18.51 9.25 -0.33
CA GLY A 129 -17.97 8.38 0.71
C GLY A 129 -16.76 8.96 1.39
N VAL A 130 -16.43 8.39 2.53
CA VAL A 130 -15.25 8.73 3.34
C VAL A 130 -14.57 7.45 3.78
N ASP A 131 -13.25 7.53 3.91
CA ASP A 131 -12.43 6.46 4.46
C ASP A 131 -11.38 7.09 5.37
N VAL A 132 -11.39 6.69 6.64
CA VAL A 132 -10.47 7.20 7.65
C VAL A 132 -9.81 6.05 8.40
N GLY A 133 -8.56 6.23 8.77
CA GLY A 133 -7.81 5.24 9.52
C GLY A 133 -6.55 5.81 10.14
N VAL A 134 -6.05 5.10 11.13
CA VAL A 134 -4.76 5.38 11.77
C VAL A 134 -4.02 4.07 11.95
N ASP A 135 -2.75 4.05 11.58
CA ASP A 135 -1.89 2.88 11.75
C ASP A 135 -0.89 3.11 12.90
N ALA A 136 -1.01 2.28 13.94
CA ALA A 136 -0.14 2.35 15.10
C ALA A 136 1.28 1.85 14.81
N VAL A 137 1.44 0.95 13.83
CA VAL A 137 2.75 0.42 13.43
C VAL A 137 3.54 1.52 12.71
N GLU A 138 2.88 2.27 11.82
CA GLU A 138 3.50 3.40 11.14
C GLU A 138 3.89 4.55 12.09
N ILE A 139 3.08 4.77 13.15
CA ILE A 139 3.47 5.73 14.20
C ILE A 139 4.76 5.28 14.88
N LEU A 140 4.88 3.98 15.16
CA LEU A 140 6.07 3.43 15.77
C LEU A 140 7.27 3.49 14.82
N ASP A 141 7.06 3.16 13.54
CA ASP A 141 8.09 3.23 12.51
C ASP A 141 8.60 4.66 12.33
N LEU A 142 7.70 5.64 12.24
CA LEU A 142 8.05 7.05 12.19
C LEU A 142 8.94 7.47 13.38
N VAL A 143 8.62 7.03 14.60
CA VAL A 143 9.41 7.35 15.80
C VAL A 143 10.78 6.66 15.74
N LEU A 144 10.83 5.38 15.39
CA LEU A 144 12.07 4.62 15.30
C LEU A 144 12.94 5.05 14.12
N GLY A 145 12.33 5.51 13.06
CA GLY A 145 13.01 6.05 11.89
C GLY A 145 13.90 7.25 12.21
N PHE A 146 13.59 8.05 13.24
CA PHE A 146 14.52 9.08 13.74
C PHE A 146 15.82 8.47 14.30
N PHE A 147 15.81 7.19 14.65
CA PHE A 147 16.98 6.42 15.06
C PHE A 147 17.55 5.54 13.95
N PHE A 148 17.14 5.78 12.70
CA PHE A 148 17.53 4.99 11.51
C PHE A 148 17.11 3.51 11.57
N ILE A 149 16.03 3.22 12.28
CA ILE A 149 15.42 1.88 12.35
C ILE A 149 14.15 1.92 11.50
N ASP A 150 14.11 1.10 10.46
CA ASP A 150 12.98 0.92 9.57
C ASP A 150 12.30 -0.42 9.94
N LEU A 151 11.04 -0.36 10.39
CA LEU A 151 10.26 -1.53 10.78
C LEU A 151 9.41 -2.06 9.63
N THR A 152 8.94 -1.20 8.77
CA THR A 152 7.98 -1.53 7.71
C THR A 152 8.67 -1.87 6.40
N GLY A 153 9.92 -1.40 6.22
CA GLY A 153 10.73 -1.70 5.04
C GLY A 153 10.33 -0.87 3.83
N ASP A 154 9.70 0.28 4.04
CA ASP A 154 9.27 1.22 3.01
C ASP A 154 10.23 2.41 2.83
N ASP A 155 11.30 2.46 3.61
CA ASP A 155 12.44 3.36 3.46
C ASP A 155 13.45 2.86 2.41
N TYR A 156 14.36 3.71 1.97
CA TYR A 156 15.42 3.40 0.99
C TYR A 156 16.67 2.79 1.58
#